data_22ca993ad5a26c159633b62d6a82b0b7
#
_entry.id   22ca993ad5a26c159633b62d6a82b0b7
#
_cell.length_a   1.000
_cell.length_b   1.000
_cell.length_c   1.000
_cell.angle_alpha   90.00
_cell.angle_beta   90.00
_cell.angle_gamma   90.00
#
_symmetry.space_group_name_H-M   'P 1'
#
loop_
_entity.id
_entity.type
_entity.pdbx_description
1 polymer ?
#
loop_
_entity_poly.entity_id
_entity_poly.type
_entity_poly.pdbx_seq_one_letter_code
_entity_poly.pdbx_strand_id
1 'polypeptide(L)' 'MTNEEFFNAYRGEPVLYKGNDIGAYVAGYVEEKYIILGFYDNKGCILTFNTDVNVDEVYESYRFAKLKYLTLIEH' A
#
# COMPACT_ATOMS: atom_id res chain seq x y z
N MET A 1 6.01 -8.12 14.03
CA MET A 1 6.55 -8.50 12.72
C MET A 1 7.36 -7.35 12.17
N THR A 2 8.58 -7.63 11.70
CA THR A 2 9.41 -6.59 11.08
C THR A 2 8.97 -6.35 9.63
N ASN A 3 9.42 -5.25 9.06
CA ASN A 3 9.13 -4.96 7.66
C ASN A 3 9.69 -6.05 6.73
N GLU A 4 10.91 -6.52 7.03
CA GLU A 4 11.51 -7.60 6.26
C GLU A 4 10.69 -8.88 6.34
N GLU A 5 10.25 -9.26 7.54
CA GLU A 5 9.42 -10.44 7.73
C GLU A 5 8.10 -10.32 6.97
N PHE A 6 7.47 -9.15 7.05
CA PHE A 6 6.23 -8.88 6.35
C PHE A 6 6.41 -9.00 4.84
N PHE A 7 7.46 -8.37 4.32
CA PHE A 7 7.75 -8.43 2.89
C PHE A 7 7.99 -9.87 2.44
N ASN A 8 8.80 -10.62 3.17
CA ASN A 8 9.10 -12.00 2.79
C ASN A 8 7.88 -12.90 2.83
N ALA A 9 6.97 -12.65 3.76
CA ALA A 9 5.75 -13.45 3.89
C ALA A 9 4.68 -13.08 2.85
N TYR A 10 4.60 -11.81 2.48
CA TYR A 10 3.45 -11.30 1.73
C TYR A 10 3.82 -10.55 0.46
N ARG A 11 4.99 -10.79 -0.08
CA ARG A 11 5.43 -10.15 -1.32
C ARG A 11 4.41 -10.38 -2.44
N GLY A 12 3.97 -9.31 -3.07
CA GLY A 12 3.00 -9.36 -4.16
C GLY A 12 1.54 -9.42 -3.72
N GLU A 13 1.29 -9.56 -2.42
CA GLU A 13 -0.08 -9.65 -1.92
C GLU A 13 -0.75 -8.27 -1.87
N PRO A 14 -2.04 -8.18 -2.22
CA PRO A 14 -2.75 -6.92 -2.12
C PRO A 14 -3.01 -6.54 -0.68
N VAL A 15 -2.98 -5.24 -0.40
CA VAL A 15 -3.17 -4.71 0.95
C VAL A 15 -4.13 -3.53 0.94
N LEU A 16 -4.75 -3.31 2.09
CA LEU A 16 -5.51 -2.09 2.37
C LEU A 16 -4.60 -1.10 3.07
N TYR A 17 -4.76 0.16 2.78
CA TYR A 17 -4.07 1.24 3.49
C TYR A 17 -5.08 1.97 4.36
N LYS A 18 -4.86 1.93 5.68
CA LYS A 18 -5.80 2.51 6.66
C LYS A 18 -7.25 2.07 6.41
N GLY A 19 -7.40 0.81 6.02
CA GLY A 19 -8.70 0.23 5.76
C GLY A 19 -9.27 0.51 4.37
N ASN A 20 -8.54 1.24 3.53
CA ASN A 20 -9.02 1.59 2.18
C ASN A 20 -8.29 0.78 1.12
N ASP A 21 -9.05 0.31 0.15
CA ASP A 21 -8.48 -0.37 -1.02
C ASP A 21 -8.00 0.69 -2.02
N ILE A 22 -6.69 0.85 -2.10
CA ILE A 22 -6.09 1.83 -3.01
C ILE A 22 -5.43 1.15 -4.21
N GLY A 23 -5.68 -0.15 -4.39
CA GLY A 23 -5.07 -0.89 -5.50
C GLY A 23 -3.59 -1.18 -5.29
N ALA A 24 -3.17 -1.31 -4.04
CA ALA A 24 -1.76 -1.49 -3.69
C ALA A 24 -1.43 -2.93 -3.35
N TYR A 25 -0.18 -3.30 -3.58
CA TYR A 25 0.36 -4.60 -3.17
C TYR A 25 1.74 -4.39 -2.56
N VAL A 26 2.22 -5.40 -1.85
CA VAL A 26 3.54 -5.36 -1.21
C VAL A 26 4.62 -5.53 -2.27
N ALA A 27 5.41 -4.49 -2.49
CA ALA A 27 6.45 -4.49 -3.53
C ALA A 27 7.87 -4.54 -2.97
N GLY A 28 8.07 -4.07 -1.74
CA GLY A 28 9.39 -4.06 -1.14
C GLY A 28 9.35 -3.51 0.28
N TYR A 29 10.52 -3.21 0.79
CA TYR A 29 10.62 -2.58 2.11
C TYR A 29 11.90 -1.75 2.21
N VAL A 30 11.89 -0.79 3.13
CA VAL A 30 13.06 0.05 3.41
C VAL A 30 13.36 -0.12 4.90
N GLU A 31 14.22 -1.07 5.22
CA GLU A 31 14.61 -1.40 6.59
C GLU A 31 13.38 -1.47 7.52
N GLU A 32 13.46 -0.88 8.70
CA GLU A 32 12.32 -0.84 9.63
C GLU A 32 11.51 0.44 9.50
N LYS A 33 11.66 1.14 8.39
CA LYS A 33 10.97 2.41 8.18
C LYS A 33 9.65 2.25 7.43
N TYR A 34 9.70 1.62 6.26
CA TYR A 34 8.53 1.60 5.37
C TYR A 34 8.40 0.28 4.65
N ILE A 35 7.17 -0.03 4.28
CA ILE A 35 6.86 -1.01 3.25
C ILE A 35 6.70 -0.22 1.95
N ILE A 36 7.33 -0.69 0.89
CA ILE A 36 7.17 -0.09 -0.44
C ILE A 36 5.96 -0.73 -1.09
N LEU A 37 5.02 0.09 -1.54
CA LEU A 37 3.82 -0.38 -2.22
C LEU A 37 3.97 -0.24 -3.72
N GLY A 38 3.54 -1.26 -4.44
CA GLY A 38 3.31 -1.16 -5.85
C GLY A 38 1.82 -0.94 -6.08
N PHE A 39 1.46 -0.42 -7.24
CA PHE A 39 0.06 -0.19 -7.55
C PHE A 39 -0.31 -0.97 -8.79
N TYR A 40 -1.47 -1.62 -8.74
CA TYR A 40 -2.04 -2.26 -9.91
C TYR A 40 -2.40 -1.18 -10.93
N ASP A 41 -2.76 -1.61 -12.15
CA ASP A 41 -3.23 -0.68 -13.15
C ASP A 41 -4.23 0.28 -12.49
N ASN A 42 -3.94 1.55 -12.59
CA ASN A 42 -4.62 2.59 -11.82
C ASN A 42 -6.02 2.94 -12.28
N LYS A 43 -6.58 2.17 -13.18
CA LYS A 43 -7.92 2.47 -13.69
C LYS A 43 -8.96 2.37 -12.57
N GLY A 44 -9.23 3.50 -11.96
CA GLY A 44 -10.24 3.61 -10.93
C GLY A 44 -9.82 3.23 -9.53
N CYS A 45 -8.62 2.70 -9.35
CA CYS A 45 -8.20 2.20 -8.05
C CYS A 45 -8.12 3.29 -6.97
N ILE A 46 -7.77 4.48 -7.37
CA ILE A 46 -7.57 5.59 -6.44
C ILE A 46 -8.83 6.42 -6.25
N LEU A 47 -9.83 6.16 -7.04
CA LEU A 47 -11.03 6.97 -7.08
C LEU A 47 -11.97 6.76 -5.89
N THR A 48 -11.61 5.87 -4.99
CA THR A 48 -12.40 5.63 -3.78
C THR A 48 -12.18 6.69 -2.71
N PHE A 49 -11.19 7.54 -2.86
CA PHE A 49 -10.96 8.62 -1.92
C PHE A 49 -11.89 9.79 -2.24
N ASN A 50 -12.85 10.03 -1.36
CA ASN A 50 -13.78 11.15 -1.46
C ASN A 50 -13.11 12.45 -1.02
N THR A 51 -12.04 12.83 -1.69
CA THR A 51 -11.33 14.05 -1.31
C THR A 51 -10.87 14.75 -2.58
N ASP A 52 -10.70 16.04 -2.48
CA ASP A 52 -10.14 16.86 -3.54
C ASP A 52 -8.63 16.68 -3.65
N VAL A 53 -8.18 15.46 -3.38
CA VAL A 53 -6.75 15.16 -3.36
C VAL A 53 -6.25 14.92 -4.77
N ASN A 54 -5.13 15.52 -5.08
CA ASN A 54 -4.43 15.28 -6.32
C ASN A 54 -4.00 13.81 -6.38
N VAL A 55 -4.37 13.12 -7.45
CA VAL A 55 -4.07 11.69 -7.64
C VAL A 55 -2.56 11.43 -7.54
N ASP A 56 -1.74 12.30 -8.11
CA ASP A 56 -0.29 12.14 -8.07
C ASP A 56 0.25 12.23 -6.64
N GLU A 57 -0.30 13.11 -5.83
CA GLU A 57 0.08 13.24 -4.43
C GLU A 57 -0.31 11.99 -3.64
N VAL A 58 -1.44 11.40 -3.95
CA VAL A 58 -1.89 10.16 -3.30
C VAL A 58 -0.91 9.04 -3.60
N TYR A 59 -0.50 8.90 -4.85
CA TYR A 59 0.48 7.89 -5.22
C TYR A 59 1.78 8.04 -4.46
N GLU A 60 2.31 9.27 -4.40
CA GLU A 60 3.56 9.50 -3.68
C GLU A 60 3.41 9.23 -2.18
N SER A 61 2.29 9.63 -1.59
CA SER A 61 2.05 9.45 -0.16
C SER A 61 1.96 7.98 0.24
N TYR A 62 1.34 7.15 -0.60
CA TYR A 62 1.11 5.74 -0.27
C TYR A 62 2.21 4.81 -0.76
N ARG A 63 3.12 5.30 -1.58
CA ARG A 63 4.21 4.49 -2.09
C ARG A 63 5.12 3.95 -0.98
N PHE A 64 5.30 4.73 0.07
CA PHE A 64 6.09 4.37 1.24
C PHE A 64 5.18 4.39 2.45
N ALA A 65 4.69 3.24 2.86
CA ALA A 65 3.70 3.14 3.91
C ALA A 65 4.29 2.50 5.17
N LYS A 66 3.85 2.96 6.32
CA LYS A 66 4.21 2.31 7.58
C LYS A 66 3.42 1.01 7.71
N LEU A 67 4.09 -0.04 8.15
CA LEU A 67 3.49 -1.36 8.29
C LEU A 67 2.20 -1.33 9.12
N LYS A 68 2.16 -0.51 10.17
CA LYS A 68 0.99 -0.42 11.05
C LYS A 68 -0.28 0.04 10.35
N TYR A 69 -0.17 0.64 9.17
CA TYR A 69 -1.32 1.11 8.41
C TYR A 69 -1.80 0.11 7.38
N LEU A 70 -1.09 -1.02 7.24
CA LEU A 70 -1.38 -2.00 6.21
C LEU A 70 -2.14 -3.18 6.78
N THR A 71 -3.14 -3.63 6.06
CA THR A 71 -3.93 -4.82 6.39
C THR A 71 -4.03 -5.67 5.14
N LEU A 72 -3.81 -6.97 5.29
CA LEU A 72 -3.96 -7.87 4.16
C LEU A 72 -5.42 -7.97 3.75
N ILE A 73 -5.65 -8.06 2.46
CA ILE A 73 -7.01 -8.30 1.93
C ILE A 73 -7.26 -9.80 2.06
N GLU A 74 -8.27 -10.14 2.84
CA GLU A 74 -8.68 -11.54 2.99
C GLU A 74 -9.58 -11.96 1.82
N HIS A 75 -9.31 -13.14 1.32
CA HIS A 75 -10.11 -13.72 0.25
C HIS A 75 -11.12 -14.71 0.78
#